data_23c77b9b7b830338acf51a55a1f99bd3
#
_entry.id   23c77b9b7b830338acf51a55a1f99bd3
#
_cell.length_a   1.000
_cell.length_b   1.000
_cell.length_c   1.000
_cell.angle_alpha   90.00
_cell.angle_beta   90.00
_cell.angle_gamma   90.00
#
_symmetry.space_group_name_H-M   'P 1'
#
loop_
_entity.id
_entity.type
_entity.pdbx_description
1 polymer ?
#
loop_
_entity_poly.entity_id
_entity_poly.type
_entity_poly.pdbx_seq_one_letter_code
_entity_poly.pdbx_strand_id
1 'polypeptide(L)'
;MKIELKSIKIADLINGYSNDTDTGVKGFGGKLDIRPPYQREFRYDIKQQQAVIDTILKGYPLNIMYWSVGEDGNYEMIDGQQRTLSICEFFTHGFNIEDKDRGTLYFLTLTNEEKEKFLNYKLTVYFCKGTDKEKLDWFRVINIAGEKLLDQELLNAVYTGPFVTDARRHFSKNGCPAYKLGADFLNGSAIEQAYLSTILKWAARHEGITKVDDYMAQHQFDPNANKLWAYFVSIITWIRSTFPKYRREMKGLDWGAMFDEFGECVYDTEALEKQICDLMEDDEIMRKSGIYRYVLSGDLRNLSFRTFDKKQKREATSDRKEFAYIATSTLNWRKWKQTTSPLGKKVVRL
;
A
#
# COMPACT_ATOMS: atom_id res chain seq x y z
N MET A 1 -18.99 22.53 6.36
CA MET A 1 -17.98 22.28 7.44
C MET A 1 -17.67 23.58 8.17
N LYS A 2 -17.65 23.58 9.52
CA LYS A 2 -17.22 24.71 10.37
C LYS A 2 -15.77 24.48 10.79
N ILE A 3 -14.93 25.51 10.66
CA ILE A 3 -13.51 25.47 11.03
C ILE A 3 -13.24 26.55 12.08
N GLU A 4 -12.61 26.17 13.18
CA GLU A 4 -12.25 27.06 14.29
C GLU A 4 -10.75 26.94 14.59
N LEU A 5 -10.04 28.07 14.61
CA LEU A 5 -8.62 28.11 14.96
C LEU A 5 -8.44 28.16 16.48
N LYS A 6 -7.64 27.25 17.01
CA LYS A 6 -7.25 27.22 18.42
C LYS A 6 -5.74 27.13 18.60
N SER A 7 -5.29 27.59 19.75
CA SER A 7 -3.91 27.49 20.20
C SER A 7 -3.85 26.49 21.35
N ILE A 8 -3.13 25.38 21.16
CA ILE A 8 -3.01 24.28 22.12
C ILE A 8 -1.58 24.25 22.66
N LYS A 9 -1.39 24.27 23.96
CA LYS A 9 -0.05 24.07 24.53
C LYS A 9 0.39 22.63 24.42
N ILE A 10 1.70 22.40 24.27
CA ILE A 10 2.25 21.06 24.31
C ILE A 10 1.89 20.35 25.63
N ALA A 11 1.92 21.07 26.77
CA ALA A 11 1.48 20.54 28.07
C ALA A 11 0.07 19.95 28.03
N ASP A 12 -0.86 20.61 27.34
CA ASP A 12 -2.23 20.10 27.18
C ASP A 12 -2.29 18.90 26.24
N LEU A 13 -1.52 18.93 25.14
CA LEU A 13 -1.46 17.85 24.16
C LEU A 13 -0.96 16.54 24.77
N ILE A 14 0.13 16.59 25.54
CA ILE A 14 0.78 15.39 26.13
C ILE A 14 0.04 14.87 27.37
N ASN A 15 -0.88 15.65 27.93
CA ASN A 15 -1.69 15.20 29.04
C ASN A 15 -2.48 13.95 28.64
N GLY A 16 -2.35 12.87 29.42
CA GLY A 16 -3.00 11.59 29.14
C GLY A 16 -2.47 10.89 27.86
N TYR A 17 -1.24 11.21 27.43
CA TYR A 17 -0.63 10.52 26.30
C TYR A 17 -0.42 9.04 26.62
N SER A 18 -0.90 8.21 25.70
CA SER A 18 -0.67 6.76 25.70
C SER A 18 -0.43 6.28 24.27
N ASN A 19 0.47 5.33 24.11
CA ASN A 19 0.74 4.67 22.84
C ASN A 19 0.64 3.17 23.07
N ASP A 20 -0.54 2.63 22.82
CA ASP A 20 -0.88 1.24 23.07
C ASP A 20 -1.34 0.56 21.77
N THR A 21 -0.95 -0.70 21.58
CA THR A 21 -1.28 -1.46 20.35
C THR A 21 -2.76 -1.77 20.22
N ASP A 22 -3.47 -1.90 21.33
CA ASP A 22 -4.87 -2.32 21.34
C ASP A 22 -5.82 -1.13 21.39
N THR A 23 -5.50 -0.09 22.18
CA THR A 23 -6.32 1.10 22.38
C THR A 23 -5.94 2.28 21.51
N GLY A 24 -4.86 2.17 20.75
CA GLY A 24 -4.35 3.21 19.84
C GLY A 24 -3.50 4.26 20.52
N VAL A 25 -3.30 5.38 19.87
CA VAL A 25 -2.46 6.50 20.36
C VAL A 25 -3.35 7.65 20.76
N LYS A 26 -3.37 7.98 22.03
CA LYS A 26 -4.24 9.02 22.60
C LYS A 26 -3.43 10.15 23.22
N GLY A 27 -4.02 11.33 23.28
CA GLY A 27 -3.48 12.51 23.93
C GLY A 27 -4.59 13.50 24.29
N PHE A 28 -4.22 14.70 24.74
CA PHE A 28 -5.17 15.76 25.05
C PHE A 28 -6.24 15.31 26.06
N GLY A 29 -5.79 14.77 27.19
CA GLY A 29 -6.66 14.20 28.21
C GLY A 29 -7.39 12.93 27.77
N GLY A 30 -6.82 12.16 26.85
CA GLY A 30 -7.43 10.97 26.27
C GLY A 30 -8.48 11.22 25.19
N LYS A 31 -8.79 12.51 24.93
CA LYS A 31 -9.85 12.91 23.98
C LYS A 31 -9.39 12.98 22.53
N LEU A 32 -8.08 13.07 22.27
CA LEU A 32 -7.54 13.12 20.92
C LEU A 32 -7.03 11.75 20.51
N ASP A 33 -7.59 11.19 19.45
CA ASP A 33 -7.00 10.09 18.72
C ASP A 33 -5.91 10.63 17.78
N ILE A 34 -4.64 10.42 18.17
CA ILE A 34 -3.48 10.92 17.42
C ILE A 34 -3.23 10.05 16.17
N ARG A 35 -3.56 8.78 16.26
CA ARG A 35 -3.40 7.82 15.15
C ARG A 35 -4.69 7.04 14.92
N PRO A 36 -5.71 7.69 14.33
CA PRO A 36 -6.94 7.01 13.96
C PRO A 36 -6.67 5.77 13.08
N PRO A 37 -7.52 4.75 13.10
CA PRO A 37 -7.31 3.50 12.39
C PRO A 37 -7.05 3.62 10.88
N TYR A 38 -7.47 4.70 10.25
CA TYR A 38 -7.27 4.95 8.82
C TYR A 38 -5.93 5.60 8.47
N GLN A 39 -5.20 6.15 9.45
CA GLN A 39 -3.89 6.76 9.21
C GLN A 39 -2.78 5.72 9.23
N ARG A 40 -1.68 6.06 8.54
CA ARG A 40 -0.50 5.21 8.44
C ARG A 40 0.29 5.15 9.75
N GLU A 41 1.17 4.15 9.86
CA GLU A 41 2.13 4.08 10.96
C GLU A 41 3.13 5.26 10.93
N PHE A 42 3.80 5.48 12.06
CA PHE A 42 4.80 6.52 12.22
C PHE A 42 5.95 6.33 11.21
N ARG A 43 6.33 7.40 10.51
CA ARG A 43 7.28 7.35 9.38
C ARG A 43 8.49 8.27 9.51
N TYR A 44 8.42 9.29 10.37
CA TYR A 44 9.54 10.19 10.52
C TYR A 44 10.78 9.42 10.98
N ASP A 45 11.88 9.61 10.26
CA ASP A 45 13.19 9.18 10.73
C ASP A 45 13.64 10.04 11.92
N ILE A 46 14.71 9.61 12.59
CA ILE A 46 15.20 10.28 13.78
C ILE A 46 15.58 11.74 13.51
N LYS A 47 16.08 12.06 12.31
CA LYS A 47 16.45 13.42 11.94
C LYS A 47 15.24 14.33 11.78
N GLN A 48 14.18 13.80 11.19
CA GLN A 48 12.90 14.52 11.06
C GLN A 48 12.26 14.77 12.42
N GLN A 49 12.31 13.79 13.33
CA GLN A 49 11.82 13.93 14.71
C GLN A 49 12.63 15.00 15.46
N GLN A 50 13.94 14.94 15.39
CA GLN A 50 14.86 15.93 15.99
C GLN A 50 14.60 17.34 15.46
N ALA A 51 14.34 17.49 14.15
CA ALA A 51 14.03 18.79 13.54
C ALA A 51 12.74 19.41 14.09
N VAL A 52 11.73 18.60 14.45
CA VAL A 52 10.51 19.07 15.09
C VAL A 52 10.83 19.67 16.48
N ILE A 53 11.61 18.95 17.29
CA ILE A 53 11.98 19.39 18.65
C ILE A 53 12.86 20.63 18.60
N ASP A 54 13.84 20.66 17.71
CA ASP A 54 14.69 21.82 17.46
C ASP A 54 13.88 23.08 17.11
N THR A 55 12.87 22.92 16.24
CA THR A 55 11.96 24.00 15.85
C THR A 55 11.23 24.58 17.08
N ILE A 56 10.73 23.70 17.96
CA ILE A 56 10.03 24.09 19.20
C ILE A 56 10.98 24.81 20.16
N LEU A 57 12.15 24.25 20.42
CA LEU A 57 13.13 24.84 21.36
C LEU A 57 13.65 26.20 20.87
N LYS A 58 13.78 26.39 19.54
CA LYS A 58 14.10 27.70 18.94
C LYS A 58 12.93 28.68 18.97
N GLY A 59 11.70 28.20 19.23
CA GLY A 59 10.50 29.03 19.23
C GLY A 59 10.02 29.38 17.82
N TYR A 60 10.43 28.62 16.79
CA TYR A 60 9.99 28.83 15.42
C TYR A 60 8.59 28.21 15.22
N PRO A 61 7.77 28.73 14.30
CA PRO A 61 6.46 28.20 14.05
C PRO A 61 6.50 26.81 13.41
N LEU A 62 5.75 25.86 13.96
CA LEU A 62 5.42 24.61 13.29
C LEU A 62 4.23 24.80 12.34
N ASN A 63 4.18 23.97 11.29
CA ASN A 63 3.04 23.94 10.40
C ASN A 63 1.74 23.64 11.18
N ILE A 64 0.65 24.24 10.69
CA ILE A 64 -0.70 24.10 11.25
C ILE A 64 -1.11 22.62 11.30
N MET A 65 -1.86 22.26 12.34
CA MET A 65 -2.44 20.93 12.52
C MET A 65 -3.97 20.99 12.35
N TYR A 66 -4.56 19.86 11.97
CA TYR A 66 -6.01 19.77 11.74
C TYR A 66 -6.59 18.61 12.55
N TRP A 67 -7.59 18.90 13.36
CA TRP A 67 -8.33 17.93 14.17
C TRP A 67 -9.79 17.88 13.75
N SER A 68 -10.33 16.69 13.51
CA SER A 68 -11.77 16.46 13.35
C SER A 68 -12.44 16.49 14.71
N VAL A 69 -13.61 17.12 14.80
CA VAL A 69 -14.44 17.12 15.99
C VAL A 69 -15.54 16.08 15.82
N GLY A 70 -15.58 15.06 16.67
CA GLY A 70 -16.64 14.06 16.74
C GLY A 70 -17.90 14.60 17.41
N GLU A 71 -19.02 13.89 17.22
CA GLU A 71 -20.29 14.22 17.87
C GLU A 71 -20.26 13.98 19.38
N ASP A 72 -19.42 13.04 19.83
CA ASP A 72 -19.15 12.70 21.23
C ASP A 72 -18.23 13.69 21.94
N GLY A 73 -17.75 14.73 21.26
CA GLY A 73 -16.82 15.72 21.77
C GLY A 73 -15.36 15.27 21.83
N ASN A 74 -15.05 14.09 21.28
CA ASN A 74 -13.68 13.63 21.07
C ASN A 74 -13.11 14.18 19.75
N TYR A 75 -11.81 14.03 19.59
CA TYR A 75 -11.08 14.56 18.46
C TYR A 75 -10.30 13.45 17.74
N GLU A 76 -10.17 13.57 16.44
CA GLU A 76 -9.29 12.74 15.64
C GLU A 76 -8.30 13.61 14.88
N MET A 77 -7.03 13.23 14.89
CA MET A 77 -5.99 13.90 14.12
C MET A 77 -6.23 13.71 12.62
N ILE A 78 -6.43 14.82 11.89
CA ILE A 78 -6.53 14.79 10.42
C ILE A 78 -5.13 14.98 9.82
N ASP A 79 -4.41 16.02 10.21
CA ASP A 79 -3.02 16.28 9.83
C ASP A 79 -2.21 16.77 11.04
N GLY A 80 -0.92 16.46 11.03
CA GLY A 80 0.00 16.75 12.12
C GLY A 80 0.42 15.54 12.95
N GLN A 81 -0.02 14.32 12.57
CA GLN A 81 0.29 13.09 13.30
C GLN A 81 1.79 12.92 13.58
N GLN A 82 2.63 13.03 12.54
CA GLN A 82 4.08 12.80 12.66
C GLN A 82 4.73 13.78 13.63
N ARG A 83 4.36 15.06 13.56
CA ARG A 83 4.82 16.13 14.46
C ARG A 83 4.36 15.89 15.88
N THR A 84 3.08 15.54 16.07
CA THR A 84 2.50 15.24 17.36
C THR A 84 3.16 14.04 18.02
N LEU A 85 3.38 12.95 17.28
CA LEU A 85 4.09 11.77 17.79
C LEU A 85 5.53 12.10 18.17
N SER A 86 6.24 12.89 17.36
CA SER A 86 7.61 13.34 17.72
C SER A 86 7.63 14.13 19.03
N ILE A 87 6.66 15.02 19.24
CA ILE A 87 6.53 15.78 20.49
C ILE A 87 6.30 14.85 21.69
N CYS A 88 5.34 13.93 21.56
CA CYS A 88 4.98 12.99 22.62
C CYS A 88 6.10 11.99 22.94
N GLU A 89 6.74 11.45 21.90
CA GLU A 89 7.85 10.51 22.07
C GLU A 89 9.09 11.16 22.68
N PHE A 90 9.41 12.40 22.32
CA PHE A 90 10.50 13.13 22.96
C PHE A 90 10.21 13.37 24.45
N PHE A 91 8.97 13.73 24.79
CA PHE A 91 8.55 13.91 26.17
C PHE A 91 8.65 12.61 26.98
N THR A 92 8.30 11.46 26.40
CA THR A 92 8.36 10.13 27.03
C THR A 92 9.72 9.45 26.87
N HIS A 93 10.74 10.17 26.45
CA HIS A 93 12.13 9.70 26.30
C HIS A 93 12.35 8.64 25.19
N GLY A 94 11.48 8.58 24.18
CA GLY A 94 11.59 7.66 23.06
C GLY A 94 12.78 7.95 22.15
N PHE A 95 13.27 9.20 22.11
CA PHE A 95 14.48 9.58 21.39
C PHE A 95 15.16 10.81 22.00
N ASN A 96 16.33 11.17 21.48
CA ASN A 96 17.15 12.30 21.90
C ASN A 96 17.35 13.31 20.77
N ILE A 97 17.84 14.50 21.12
CA ILE A 97 18.36 15.50 20.18
C ILE A 97 19.85 15.70 20.43
N GLU A 98 20.57 16.21 19.42
CA GLU A 98 21.98 16.51 19.53
C GLU A 98 22.19 18.03 19.64
N ASP A 99 22.84 18.46 20.72
CA ASP A 99 23.26 19.84 20.92
C ASP A 99 24.78 19.95 20.70
N LYS A 100 25.22 21.01 20.02
CA LYS A 100 26.65 21.16 19.65
C LYS A 100 27.58 21.25 20.83
N ASP A 101 27.10 21.88 21.92
CA ASP A 101 27.94 22.20 23.08
C ASP A 101 27.75 21.18 24.22
N ARG A 102 26.56 20.60 24.31
CA ARG A 102 26.17 19.71 25.43
C ARG A 102 26.05 18.22 25.02
N GLY A 103 26.18 17.93 23.72
CA GLY A 103 26.04 16.57 23.22
C GLY A 103 24.58 16.08 23.22
N THR A 104 24.36 14.82 23.52
CA THR A 104 23.05 14.17 23.48
C THR A 104 22.12 14.64 24.60
N LEU A 105 20.96 15.16 24.25
CA LEU A 105 19.95 15.66 25.19
C LEU A 105 18.62 14.90 25.06
N TYR A 106 18.11 14.47 26.19
CA TYR A 106 16.73 13.98 26.38
C TYR A 106 15.87 15.04 27.02
N PHE A 107 14.56 14.92 26.97
CA PHE A 107 13.66 15.86 27.66
C PHE A 107 14.03 16.03 29.14
N LEU A 108 14.39 14.96 29.86
CA LEU A 108 14.80 14.99 31.26
C LEU A 108 16.06 15.84 31.52
N THR A 109 17.01 15.84 30.58
CA THR A 109 18.29 16.53 30.72
C THR A 109 18.25 17.99 30.27
N LEU A 110 17.11 18.45 29.73
CA LEU A 110 16.89 19.85 29.43
C LEU A 110 16.88 20.70 30.73
N THR A 111 17.29 21.95 30.62
CA THR A 111 17.16 22.94 31.72
C THR A 111 15.70 23.19 32.04
N ASN A 112 15.42 23.72 33.22
CA ASN A 112 14.05 24.06 33.60
C ASN A 112 13.41 25.10 32.65
N GLU A 113 14.20 26.06 32.19
CA GLU A 113 13.75 27.08 31.23
C GLU A 113 13.39 26.43 29.86
N GLU A 114 14.20 25.51 29.37
CA GLU A 114 13.93 24.79 28.13
C GLU A 114 12.68 23.88 28.25
N LYS A 115 12.50 23.19 29.38
CA LYS A 115 11.32 22.40 29.67
C LYS A 115 10.07 23.27 29.69
N GLU A 116 10.11 24.44 30.37
CA GLU A 116 9.01 25.37 30.39
C GLU A 116 8.70 25.93 29.03
N LYS A 117 9.72 26.29 28.24
CA LYS A 117 9.58 26.75 26.85
C LYS A 117 8.92 25.69 25.98
N PHE A 118 9.36 24.44 26.08
CA PHE A 118 8.78 23.31 25.35
C PHE A 118 7.32 23.07 25.73
N LEU A 119 7.02 22.97 27.02
CA LEU A 119 5.66 22.70 27.52
C LEU A 119 4.66 23.84 27.23
N ASN A 120 5.12 25.10 27.26
CA ASN A 120 4.30 26.24 26.94
C ASN A 120 4.24 26.62 25.48
N TYR A 121 4.99 25.91 24.60
CA TYR A 121 4.93 26.15 23.19
C TYR A 121 3.51 25.91 22.65
N LYS A 122 3.04 26.84 21.81
CA LYS A 122 1.66 26.88 21.33
C LYS A 122 1.59 26.30 19.91
N LEU A 123 0.90 25.18 19.79
CA LEU A 123 0.54 24.57 18.52
C LEU A 123 -0.67 25.28 17.92
N THR A 124 -0.61 25.57 16.63
CA THR A 124 -1.73 26.15 15.88
C THR A 124 -2.58 25.00 15.33
N VAL A 125 -3.84 24.90 15.76
CA VAL A 125 -4.70 23.77 15.44
C VAL A 125 -6.05 24.26 14.89
N TYR A 126 -6.46 23.78 13.73
CA TYR A 126 -7.81 23.94 13.23
C TYR A 126 -8.71 22.79 13.68
N PHE A 127 -9.81 23.13 14.35
CA PHE A 127 -10.88 22.22 14.74
C PHE A 127 -11.92 22.18 13.62
N CYS A 128 -12.09 21.03 12.97
CA CYS A 128 -12.95 20.85 11.81
C CYS A 128 -14.20 20.07 12.20
N LYS A 129 -15.37 20.72 12.19
CA LYS A 129 -16.67 20.10 12.49
C LYS A 129 -17.52 20.06 11.23
N GLY A 130 -17.97 18.87 10.83
CA GLY A 130 -18.80 18.64 9.64
C GLY A 130 -19.08 17.17 9.43
N THR A 131 -19.78 16.85 8.36
CA THR A 131 -20.00 15.46 7.93
C THR A 131 -18.69 14.82 7.50
N ASP A 132 -18.61 13.48 7.55
CA ASP A 132 -17.40 12.75 7.16
C ASP A 132 -17.01 13.04 5.70
N LYS A 133 -18.01 13.21 4.83
CA LYS A 133 -17.80 13.60 3.43
C LYS A 133 -17.15 15.00 3.33
N GLU A 134 -17.63 16.01 4.07
CA GLU A 134 -17.05 17.36 4.05
C GLU A 134 -15.63 17.38 4.62
N LYS A 135 -15.40 16.62 5.71
CA LYS A 135 -14.07 16.48 6.31
C LYS A 135 -13.09 15.84 5.32
N LEU A 136 -13.54 14.84 4.58
CA LEU A 136 -12.76 14.13 3.59
C LEU A 136 -12.41 14.99 2.39
N ASP A 137 -13.40 15.69 1.82
CA ASP A 137 -13.17 16.58 0.68
C ASP A 137 -12.18 17.70 1.06
N TRP A 138 -12.31 18.23 2.28
CA TRP A 138 -11.35 19.18 2.83
C TRP A 138 -9.96 18.56 3.02
N PHE A 139 -9.90 17.35 3.53
CA PHE A 139 -8.66 16.63 3.74
C PHE A 139 -7.88 16.38 2.44
N ARG A 140 -8.59 16.09 1.35
CA ARG A 140 -7.98 16.02 0.01
C ARG A 140 -7.32 17.34 -0.39
N VAL A 141 -7.94 18.47 -0.05
CA VAL A 141 -7.44 19.80 -0.39
C VAL A 141 -6.20 20.17 0.41
N ILE A 142 -6.18 19.96 1.73
CA ILE A 142 -5.03 20.35 2.59
C ILE A 142 -3.78 19.50 2.34
N ASN A 143 -3.94 18.24 1.97
CA ASN A 143 -2.82 17.35 1.64
C ASN A 143 -2.07 17.71 0.34
N ILE A 144 -2.57 18.67 -0.44
CA ILE A 144 -1.88 19.18 -1.63
C ILE A 144 -0.56 19.90 -1.25
N ALA A 145 -0.49 20.47 -0.04
CA ALA A 145 0.65 21.27 0.42
C ALA A 145 1.65 20.53 1.34
N GLY A 146 1.36 19.27 1.74
CA GLY A 146 2.18 18.47 2.67
C GLY A 146 2.65 17.13 2.10
N GLU A 147 3.00 16.18 2.97
CA GLU A 147 3.17 14.78 2.55
C GLU A 147 1.81 14.25 2.07
N LYS A 148 1.70 14.02 0.75
CA LYS A 148 0.47 13.51 0.13
C LYS A 148 0.04 12.21 0.78
N LEU A 149 -1.19 12.15 1.27
CA LEU A 149 -1.82 10.87 1.54
C LEU A 149 -1.95 10.08 0.26
N LEU A 150 -1.76 8.79 0.40
CA LEU A 150 -2.04 7.85 -0.69
C LEU A 150 -3.56 7.74 -0.87
N ASP A 151 -3.99 7.52 -2.10
CA ASP A 151 -5.42 7.35 -2.42
C ASP A 151 -6.08 6.28 -1.51
N GLN A 152 -5.35 5.21 -1.19
CA GLN A 152 -5.85 4.16 -0.30
C GLN A 152 -6.01 4.63 1.15
N GLU A 153 -5.19 5.56 1.63
CA GLU A 153 -5.35 6.13 2.98
C GLU A 153 -6.62 6.98 3.06
N LEU A 154 -6.92 7.70 1.99
CA LEU A 154 -8.17 8.44 1.86
C LEU A 154 -9.38 7.50 1.87
N LEU A 155 -9.34 6.43 1.08
CA LEU A 155 -10.40 5.43 1.06
C LEU A 155 -10.60 4.75 2.43
N ASN A 156 -9.52 4.45 3.14
CA ASN A 156 -9.59 3.90 4.49
C ASN A 156 -10.26 4.86 5.49
N ALA A 157 -10.09 6.16 5.31
CA ALA A 157 -10.74 7.18 6.14
C ALA A 157 -12.23 7.31 5.83
N VAL A 158 -12.60 7.29 4.54
CA VAL A 158 -14.01 7.37 4.10
C VAL A 158 -14.82 6.19 4.60
N TYR A 159 -14.28 5.00 4.37
CA TYR A 159 -14.97 3.74 4.61
C TYR A 159 -14.50 3.10 5.92
N THR A 160 -14.20 3.94 6.92
CA THR A 160 -13.86 3.45 8.26
C THR A 160 -14.96 2.55 8.80
N GLY A 161 -14.58 1.34 9.22
CA GLY A 161 -15.51 0.32 9.71
C GLY A 161 -14.79 -0.95 10.12
N PRO A 162 -15.52 -1.98 10.60
CA PRO A 162 -14.94 -3.25 11.02
C PRO A 162 -14.15 -3.92 9.90
N PHE A 163 -14.66 -3.89 8.66
CA PHE A 163 -14.00 -4.44 7.48
C PHE A 163 -12.60 -3.85 7.25
N VAL A 164 -12.50 -2.52 7.13
CA VAL A 164 -11.21 -1.84 6.86
C VAL A 164 -10.26 -2.04 8.04
N THR A 165 -10.78 -1.98 9.27
CA THR A 165 -9.97 -2.20 10.48
C THR A 165 -9.31 -3.57 10.47
N ASP A 166 -10.05 -4.61 10.12
CA ASP A 166 -9.54 -5.96 10.04
C ASP A 166 -8.65 -6.17 8.80
N ALA A 167 -9.05 -5.66 7.63
CA ALA A 167 -8.24 -5.72 6.41
C ALA A 167 -6.83 -5.12 6.64
N ARG A 168 -6.73 -4.01 7.35
CA ARG A 168 -5.43 -3.38 7.65
C ARG A 168 -4.53 -4.24 8.54
N ARG A 169 -5.09 -5.07 9.44
CA ARG A 169 -4.28 -6.03 10.22
C ARG A 169 -3.60 -7.04 9.31
N HIS A 170 -4.28 -7.47 8.25
CA HIS A 170 -3.75 -8.43 7.30
C HIS A 170 -2.79 -7.83 6.27
N PHE A 171 -3.02 -6.58 5.83
CA PHE A 171 -2.38 -6.03 4.62
C PHE A 171 -1.54 -4.76 4.83
N SER A 172 -1.67 -4.04 5.96
CA SER A 172 -1.16 -2.67 6.09
C SER A 172 -0.18 -2.43 7.25
N LYS A 173 0.32 -3.49 7.88
CA LYS A 173 1.31 -3.39 8.97
C LYS A 173 2.66 -3.94 8.55
N ASN A 174 3.71 -3.46 9.22
CA ASN A 174 5.03 -4.06 9.05
C ASN A 174 5.01 -5.54 9.45
N GLY A 175 5.56 -6.41 8.58
CA GLY A 175 5.57 -7.86 8.82
C GLY A 175 4.17 -8.50 8.90
N CYS A 176 3.14 -7.85 8.33
CA CYS A 176 1.77 -8.37 8.31
C CYS A 176 1.66 -9.74 7.61
N PRO A 177 0.57 -10.49 7.83
CA PRO A 177 0.37 -11.80 7.21
C PRO A 177 0.52 -11.77 5.68
N ALA A 178 0.01 -10.74 5.01
CA ALA A 178 0.12 -10.60 3.56
C ALA A 178 1.57 -10.39 3.10
N TYR A 179 2.39 -9.67 3.87
CA TYR A 179 3.82 -9.55 3.59
C TYR A 179 4.53 -10.90 3.68
N LYS A 180 4.27 -11.69 4.74
CA LYS A 180 4.89 -13.00 4.93
C LYS A 180 4.54 -13.99 3.83
N LEU A 181 3.34 -13.91 3.28
CA LEU A 181 2.87 -14.82 2.25
C LEU A 181 3.16 -14.34 0.83
N GLY A 182 3.05 -13.05 0.57
CA GLY A 182 2.98 -12.50 -0.80
C GLY A 182 4.07 -11.50 -1.17
N ALA A 183 5.10 -11.28 -0.35
CA ALA A 183 6.16 -10.28 -0.62
C ALA A 183 6.90 -10.53 -1.96
N ASP A 184 6.98 -11.78 -2.39
CA ASP A 184 7.58 -12.17 -3.68
C ASP A 184 6.72 -11.77 -4.88
N PHE A 185 5.42 -11.61 -4.69
CA PHE A 185 4.45 -11.42 -5.77
C PHE A 185 3.86 -10.01 -5.80
N LEU A 186 3.87 -9.29 -4.68
CA LEU A 186 3.31 -7.94 -4.55
C LEU A 186 4.39 -6.87 -4.64
N ASN A 187 4.06 -5.75 -5.27
CA ASN A 187 4.91 -4.55 -5.29
C ASN A 187 4.57 -3.59 -4.16
N GLY A 188 5.55 -2.73 -3.83
CA GLY A 188 5.39 -1.67 -2.87
C GLY A 188 5.52 -2.12 -1.43
N SER A 189 5.11 -1.26 -0.51
CA SER A 189 5.20 -1.44 0.93
C SER A 189 3.80 -1.63 1.54
N ALA A 190 3.67 -2.60 2.46
CA ALA A 190 2.42 -2.79 3.22
C ALA A 190 2.08 -1.54 4.04
N ILE A 191 3.09 -0.89 4.65
CA ILE A 191 2.91 0.35 5.43
C ILE A 191 2.37 1.48 4.56
N GLU A 192 2.78 1.53 3.28
CA GLU A 192 2.28 2.50 2.29
C GLU A 192 0.97 2.07 1.65
N GLN A 193 0.24 1.15 2.25
CA GLN A 193 -1.06 0.65 1.80
C GLN A 193 -1.03 -0.04 0.42
N ALA A 194 0.15 -0.31 -0.15
CA ALA A 194 0.26 -0.88 -1.50
C ALA A 194 -0.37 -2.27 -1.60
N TYR A 195 -0.22 -3.10 -0.56
CA TYR A 195 -0.79 -4.45 -0.53
C TYR A 195 -2.32 -4.38 -0.42
N LEU A 196 -2.83 -3.56 0.51
CA LEU A 196 -4.27 -3.37 0.65
C LEU A 196 -4.89 -2.81 -0.63
N SER A 197 -4.29 -1.79 -1.22
CA SER A 197 -4.76 -1.21 -2.49
C SER A 197 -4.81 -2.23 -3.62
N THR A 198 -3.79 -3.10 -3.70
CA THR A 198 -3.72 -4.14 -4.75
C THR A 198 -4.82 -5.18 -4.56
N ILE A 199 -4.98 -5.71 -3.34
CA ILE A 199 -5.97 -6.76 -3.11
C ILE A 199 -7.42 -6.25 -3.22
N LEU A 200 -7.68 -5.01 -2.81
CA LEU A 200 -9.00 -4.39 -2.98
C LEU A 200 -9.36 -4.22 -4.46
N LYS A 201 -8.39 -3.85 -5.32
CA LYS A 201 -8.60 -3.79 -6.78
C LYS A 201 -8.92 -5.17 -7.37
N TRP A 202 -8.22 -6.20 -6.91
CA TRP A 202 -8.47 -7.56 -7.35
C TRP A 202 -9.84 -8.06 -6.90
N ALA A 203 -10.18 -7.86 -5.62
CA ALA A 203 -11.46 -8.29 -5.07
C ALA A 203 -12.65 -7.55 -5.69
N ALA A 204 -12.56 -6.24 -5.89
CA ALA A 204 -13.59 -5.47 -6.58
C ALA A 204 -13.86 -6.05 -7.98
N ARG A 205 -12.80 -6.31 -8.76
CA ARG A 205 -12.95 -6.91 -10.09
C ARG A 205 -13.53 -8.33 -10.02
N HIS A 206 -13.09 -9.15 -9.08
CA HIS A 206 -13.59 -10.50 -8.86
C HIS A 206 -15.10 -10.52 -8.61
N GLU A 207 -15.62 -9.54 -7.89
CA GLU A 207 -17.06 -9.36 -7.65
C GLU A 207 -17.79 -8.56 -8.75
N GLY A 208 -17.09 -8.22 -9.86
CA GLY A 208 -17.68 -7.47 -10.98
C GLY A 208 -17.88 -5.98 -10.68
N ILE A 209 -17.26 -5.46 -9.62
CA ILE A 209 -17.36 -4.05 -9.22
C ILE A 209 -16.23 -3.26 -9.88
N THR A 210 -16.58 -2.18 -10.60
CA THR A 210 -15.63 -1.40 -11.39
C THR A 210 -14.72 -0.52 -10.53
N LYS A 211 -15.23 0.01 -9.42
CA LYS A 211 -14.50 0.97 -8.57
C LYS A 211 -14.25 0.39 -7.19
N VAL A 212 -13.04 0.61 -6.68
CA VAL A 212 -12.68 0.21 -5.30
C VAL A 212 -13.53 0.95 -4.27
N ASP A 213 -13.92 2.22 -4.54
CA ASP A 213 -14.84 2.99 -3.71
C ASP A 213 -16.16 2.24 -3.47
N ASP A 214 -16.78 1.76 -4.56
CA ASP A 214 -18.07 1.05 -4.48
C ASP A 214 -17.93 -0.27 -3.71
N TYR A 215 -16.83 -0.99 -3.91
CA TYR A 215 -16.52 -2.20 -3.16
C TYR A 215 -16.38 -1.91 -1.67
N MET A 216 -15.60 -0.90 -1.29
CA MET A 216 -15.38 -0.53 0.11
C MET A 216 -16.68 -0.01 0.77
N ALA A 217 -17.52 0.70 0.03
CA ALA A 217 -18.82 1.16 0.51
C ALA A 217 -19.76 -0.02 0.82
N GLN A 218 -19.80 -1.04 -0.04
CA GLN A 218 -20.64 -2.23 0.16
C GLN A 218 -20.20 -3.06 1.35
N HIS A 219 -18.89 -3.17 1.58
CA HIS A 219 -18.31 -4.00 2.63
C HIS A 219 -18.00 -3.25 3.93
N GLN A 220 -18.19 -1.92 3.98
CA GLN A 220 -17.78 -1.07 5.11
C GLN A 220 -18.16 -1.64 6.48
N PHE A 221 -19.37 -2.18 6.60
CA PHE A 221 -19.95 -2.70 7.84
C PHE A 221 -19.87 -4.21 7.99
N ASP A 222 -19.19 -4.90 7.08
CA ASP A 222 -18.91 -6.33 7.26
C ASP A 222 -18.09 -6.52 8.55
N PRO A 223 -18.39 -7.55 9.35
CA PRO A 223 -17.79 -7.73 10.68
C PRO A 223 -16.28 -7.95 10.64
N ASN A 224 -15.75 -8.39 9.51
CA ASN A 224 -14.31 -8.64 9.28
C ASN A 224 -14.00 -8.70 7.79
N ALA A 225 -12.72 -8.84 7.44
CA ALA A 225 -12.20 -8.96 6.09
C ALA A 225 -11.84 -10.42 5.71
N ASN A 226 -12.45 -11.42 6.34
CA ASN A 226 -12.08 -12.82 6.13
C ASN A 226 -12.26 -13.29 4.68
N LYS A 227 -13.29 -12.81 3.97
CA LYS A 227 -13.50 -13.12 2.54
C LYS A 227 -12.34 -12.57 1.69
N LEU A 228 -11.97 -11.31 1.91
CA LEU A 228 -10.83 -10.66 1.25
C LEU A 228 -9.53 -11.42 1.53
N TRP A 229 -9.32 -11.82 2.77
CA TRP A 229 -8.15 -12.61 3.17
C TRP A 229 -8.13 -13.99 2.51
N ALA A 230 -9.24 -14.70 2.50
CA ALA A 230 -9.35 -16.02 1.87
C ALA A 230 -9.08 -15.94 0.36
N TYR A 231 -9.62 -14.93 -0.33
CA TYR A 231 -9.38 -14.69 -1.75
C TYR A 231 -7.87 -14.44 -2.02
N PHE A 232 -7.22 -13.60 -1.21
CA PHE A 232 -5.78 -13.37 -1.31
C PHE A 232 -4.98 -14.67 -1.14
N VAL A 233 -5.28 -15.47 -0.10
CA VAL A 233 -4.60 -16.74 0.16
C VAL A 233 -4.79 -17.72 -1.00
N SER A 234 -5.98 -17.77 -1.60
CA SER A 234 -6.25 -18.60 -2.76
C SER A 234 -5.38 -18.21 -3.96
N ILE A 235 -5.24 -16.91 -4.23
CA ILE A 235 -4.34 -16.41 -5.29
C ILE A 235 -2.90 -16.84 -5.04
N ILE A 236 -2.37 -16.60 -3.84
CA ILE A 236 -0.97 -16.93 -3.52
C ILE A 236 -0.72 -18.44 -3.57
N THR A 237 -1.67 -19.24 -3.11
CA THR A 237 -1.59 -20.71 -3.17
C THR A 237 -1.59 -21.17 -4.62
N TRP A 238 -2.48 -20.64 -5.45
CA TRP A 238 -2.52 -20.94 -6.87
C TRP A 238 -1.22 -20.55 -7.60
N ILE A 239 -0.67 -19.35 -7.33
CA ILE A 239 0.61 -18.96 -7.93
C ILE A 239 1.69 -19.99 -7.62
N ARG A 240 1.81 -20.37 -6.34
CA ARG A 240 2.86 -21.30 -5.89
C ARG A 240 2.67 -22.73 -6.43
N SER A 241 1.43 -23.16 -6.60
CA SER A 241 1.15 -24.48 -7.18
C SER A 241 1.35 -24.50 -8.71
N THR A 242 1.06 -23.39 -9.40
CA THR A 242 1.20 -23.29 -10.85
C THR A 242 2.64 -22.97 -11.27
N PHE A 243 3.31 -22.13 -10.50
CA PHE A 243 4.68 -21.65 -10.74
C PHE A 243 5.58 -21.95 -9.54
N PRO A 244 6.05 -23.18 -9.35
CA PRO A 244 6.79 -23.57 -8.15
C PRO A 244 8.16 -22.89 -8.04
N LYS A 245 8.73 -22.40 -9.15
CA LYS A 245 10.01 -21.70 -9.16
C LYS A 245 9.81 -20.19 -9.20
N TYR A 246 10.17 -19.53 -8.11
CA TYR A 246 10.12 -18.07 -8.03
C TYR A 246 11.13 -17.41 -8.98
N ARG A 247 10.70 -16.33 -9.62
CA ARG A 247 11.55 -15.41 -10.40
C ARG A 247 11.14 -13.97 -10.12
N ARG A 248 12.11 -13.06 -10.23
CA ARG A 248 11.89 -11.63 -9.93
C ARG A 248 10.80 -11.00 -10.81
N GLU A 249 10.65 -11.50 -12.03
CA GLU A 249 9.66 -11.04 -13.02
C GLU A 249 8.21 -11.34 -12.61
N MET A 250 8.01 -12.20 -11.63
CA MET A 250 6.69 -12.50 -11.04
C MET A 250 6.19 -11.37 -10.16
N LYS A 251 7.10 -10.50 -9.67
CA LYS A 251 6.75 -9.46 -8.72
C LYS A 251 5.91 -8.36 -9.38
N GLY A 252 4.76 -8.05 -8.79
CA GLY A 252 3.88 -6.96 -9.22
C GLY A 252 3.04 -7.24 -10.47
N LEU A 253 2.89 -8.50 -10.85
CA LEU A 253 1.94 -8.90 -11.89
C LEU A 253 0.50 -8.78 -11.38
N ASP A 254 -0.45 -8.67 -12.28
CA ASP A 254 -1.88 -8.69 -11.96
C ASP A 254 -2.36 -10.14 -11.72
N TRP A 255 -1.88 -10.71 -10.62
CA TRP A 255 -2.17 -12.10 -10.26
C TRP A 255 -3.65 -12.34 -9.99
N GLY A 256 -4.37 -11.35 -9.47
CA GLY A 256 -5.82 -11.47 -9.28
C GLY A 256 -6.53 -11.69 -10.61
N ALA A 257 -6.22 -10.89 -11.66
CA ALA A 257 -6.80 -11.09 -12.98
C ALA A 257 -6.47 -12.44 -13.59
N MET A 258 -5.22 -12.90 -13.39
CA MET A 258 -4.82 -14.21 -13.89
C MET A 258 -5.49 -15.35 -13.13
N PHE A 259 -5.67 -15.21 -11.83
CA PHE A 259 -6.39 -16.18 -11.02
C PHE A 259 -7.87 -16.28 -11.41
N ASP A 260 -8.54 -15.13 -11.58
CA ASP A 260 -9.96 -15.09 -11.97
C ASP A 260 -10.19 -15.74 -13.35
N GLU A 261 -9.22 -15.61 -14.27
CA GLU A 261 -9.31 -16.13 -15.63
C GLU A 261 -8.86 -17.60 -15.77
N PHE A 262 -7.82 -17.98 -15.01
CA PHE A 262 -7.10 -19.25 -15.19
C PHE A 262 -7.03 -20.14 -13.96
N GLY A 263 -7.54 -19.70 -12.81
CA GLY A 263 -7.39 -20.40 -11.52
C GLY A 263 -8.05 -21.78 -11.47
N GLU A 264 -9.06 -22.03 -12.30
CA GLU A 264 -9.71 -23.32 -12.41
C GLU A 264 -9.06 -24.29 -13.43
N CYS A 265 -8.08 -23.79 -14.20
CA CYS A 265 -7.36 -24.61 -15.17
C CYS A 265 -6.35 -25.52 -14.48
N VAL A 266 -6.21 -26.72 -14.98
CA VAL A 266 -5.18 -27.68 -14.54
C VAL A 266 -4.02 -27.62 -15.53
N TYR A 267 -2.82 -27.39 -15.00
CA TYR A 267 -1.59 -27.27 -15.79
C TYR A 267 -0.62 -28.40 -15.47
N ASP A 268 0.09 -28.86 -16.50
CA ASP A 268 1.32 -29.62 -16.32
C ASP A 268 2.42 -28.62 -15.90
N THR A 269 2.75 -28.61 -14.64
CA THR A 269 3.69 -27.63 -14.05
C THR A 269 5.12 -27.82 -14.55
N GLU A 270 5.52 -29.04 -14.91
CA GLU A 270 6.86 -29.31 -15.45
C GLU A 270 6.97 -28.79 -16.90
N ALA A 271 5.97 -29.06 -17.71
CA ALA A 271 5.91 -28.53 -19.08
C ALA A 271 5.82 -27.01 -19.10
N LEU A 272 5.03 -26.43 -18.18
CA LEU A 272 4.89 -24.98 -18.03
C LEU A 272 6.23 -24.33 -17.64
N GLU A 273 6.92 -24.93 -16.66
CA GLU A 273 8.22 -24.43 -16.19
C GLU A 273 9.29 -24.50 -17.30
N LYS A 274 9.30 -25.57 -18.08
CA LYS A 274 10.20 -25.71 -19.24
C LYS A 274 9.94 -24.58 -20.24
N GLN A 275 8.69 -24.36 -20.62
CA GLN A 275 8.31 -23.28 -21.53
C GLN A 275 8.71 -21.90 -21.01
N ILE A 276 8.54 -21.65 -19.70
CA ILE A 276 8.98 -20.40 -19.07
C ILE A 276 10.50 -20.25 -19.19
N CYS A 277 11.28 -21.31 -18.92
CA CYS A 277 12.74 -21.27 -19.08
C CYS A 277 13.15 -20.91 -20.50
N ASP A 278 12.59 -21.60 -21.49
CA ASP A 278 12.90 -21.36 -22.91
C ASP A 278 12.61 -19.89 -23.31
N LEU A 279 11.47 -19.35 -22.86
CA LEU A 279 11.09 -17.96 -23.14
C LEU A 279 11.91 -16.93 -22.32
N MET A 280 12.41 -17.29 -21.16
CA MET A 280 13.29 -16.41 -20.37
C MET A 280 14.68 -16.27 -20.98
N GLU A 281 15.15 -17.29 -21.69
CA GLU A 281 16.43 -17.28 -22.41
C GLU A 281 16.36 -16.56 -23.76
N ASP A 282 15.15 -16.36 -24.30
CA ASP A 282 14.95 -15.70 -25.59
C ASP A 282 15.21 -14.20 -25.54
N ASP A 283 16.30 -13.73 -26.11
CA ASP A 283 16.72 -12.32 -26.14
C ASP A 283 15.78 -11.40 -26.95
N GLU A 284 14.89 -11.94 -27.76
CA GLU A 284 13.91 -11.17 -28.53
C GLU A 284 12.75 -10.69 -27.65
N ILE A 285 12.51 -11.35 -26.52
CA ILE A 285 11.46 -10.99 -25.56
C ILE A 285 11.96 -9.90 -24.62
N MET A 286 11.60 -8.66 -24.88
CA MET A 286 12.02 -7.49 -24.11
C MET A 286 11.38 -7.41 -22.73
N ARG A 287 10.13 -7.84 -22.57
CA ARG A 287 9.39 -7.78 -21.31
C ARG A 287 9.10 -9.18 -20.77
N LYS A 288 10.03 -9.71 -20.01
CA LYS A 288 9.94 -11.06 -19.43
C LYS A 288 8.73 -11.28 -18.50
N SER A 289 8.23 -10.22 -17.86
CA SER A 289 7.04 -10.30 -17.00
C SER A 289 5.75 -10.71 -17.75
N GLY A 290 5.68 -10.49 -19.06
CA GLY A 290 4.55 -10.89 -19.90
C GLY A 290 4.48 -12.40 -20.16
N ILE A 291 5.59 -13.12 -19.95
CA ILE A 291 5.69 -14.56 -20.16
C ILE A 291 4.66 -15.33 -19.34
N TYR A 292 4.45 -14.94 -18.08
CA TYR A 292 3.51 -15.62 -17.17
C TYR A 292 2.08 -15.60 -17.69
N ARG A 293 1.62 -14.46 -18.20
CA ARG A 293 0.28 -14.38 -18.80
C ARG A 293 0.23 -15.11 -20.14
N TYR A 294 1.31 -15.05 -20.91
CA TYR A 294 1.40 -15.76 -22.18
C TYR A 294 1.29 -17.28 -22.02
N VAL A 295 2.03 -17.88 -21.12
CA VAL A 295 2.00 -19.34 -20.93
C VAL A 295 0.66 -19.87 -20.42
N LEU A 296 -0.13 -19.00 -19.72
CA LEU A 296 -1.48 -19.33 -19.28
C LEU A 296 -2.52 -19.17 -20.41
N SER A 297 -2.39 -18.11 -21.23
CA SER A 297 -3.41 -17.73 -22.22
C SER A 297 -3.12 -18.22 -23.64
N GLY A 298 -1.86 -18.49 -23.96
CA GLY A 298 -1.39 -18.70 -25.33
C GLY A 298 -1.40 -17.45 -26.22
N ASP A 299 -1.69 -16.26 -25.66
CA ASP A 299 -1.83 -15.02 -26.43
C ASP A 299 -0.50 -14.27 -26.56
N LEU A 300 0.06 -14.31 -27.79
CA LEU A 300 1.32 -13.65 -28.14
C LEU A 300 1.35 -12.14 -27.87
N ARG A 301 0.19 -11.47 -27.73
CA ARG A 301 0.12 -10.04 -27.38
C ARG A 301 0.68 -9.74 -26.00
N ASN A 302 0.78 -10.74 -25.13
CA ASN A 302 1.38 -10.61 -23.82
C ASN A 302 2.92 -10.55 -23.87
N LEU A 303 3.53 -11.01 -24.98
CA LEU A 303 4.97 -10.93 -25.20
C LEU A 303 5.32 -9.65 -25.95
N SER A 304 6.26 -8.88 -25.39
CA SER A 304 6.79 -7.67 -26.02
C SER A 304 8.08 -8.03 -26.76
N PHE A 305 7.98 -8.21 -28.07
CA PHE A 305 9.15 -8.50 -28.90
C PHE A 305 9.95 -7.24 -29.24
N ARG A 306 11.24 -7.41 -29.47
CA ARG A 306 12.13 -6.36 -29.92
C ARG A 306 11.66 -5.86 -31.31
N THR A 307 11.31 -4.58 -31.39
CA THR A 307 11.02 -3.96 -32.69
C THR A 307 12.34 -3.68 -33.40
N PHE A 308 12.59 -4.35 -34.50
CA PHE A 308 13.75 -4.07 -35.35
C PHE A 308 13.70 -2.66 -35.91
N ASP A 309 14.80 -1.93 -35.79
CA ASP A 309 14.97 -0.60 -36.41
C ASP A 309 14.87 -0.74 -37.94
N LYS A 310 14.51 0.35 -38.64
CA LYS A 310 14.35 0.37 -40.11
C LYS A 310 15.56 -0.18 -40.85
N LYS A 311 16.78 -0.09 -40.28
CA LYS A 311 18.02 -0.63 -40.83
C LYS A 311 18.05 -2.16 -40.74
N GLN A 312 17.69 -2.74 -39.61
CA GLN A 312 17.60 -4.17 -39.34
C GLN A 312 16.46 -4.81 -40.16
N LYS A 313 15.33 -4.12 -40.38
CA LYS A 313 14.25 -4.57 -41.25
C LYS A 313 14.69 -4.66 -42.71
N ARG A 314 15.65 -3.86 -43.18
CA ARG A 314 16.23 -3.94 -44.52
C ARG A 314 17.22 -5.09 -44.66
N GLU A 315 18.00 -5.41 -43.64
CA GLU A 315 18.94 -6.53 -43.62
C GLU A 315 18.17 -7.87 -43.53
N ALA A 316 17.13 -7.96 -42.70
CA ALA A 316 16.28 -9.15 -42.57
C ALA A 316 15.40 -9.44 -43.82
N THR A 317 15.18 -8.45 -44.71
CA THR A 317 14.49 -8.68 -45.99
C THR A 317 15.35 -9.35 -47.01
N SER A 318 16.68 -9.40 -46.85
CA SER A 318 17.59 -10.19 -47.74
C SER A 318 17.64 -11.68 -47.36
N ASP A 319 17.34 -12.04 -46.10
CA ASP A 319 17.40 -13.42 -45.59
C ASP A 319 16.02 -14.07 -45.38
N ARG A 320 15.07 -13.76 -46.27
CA ARG A 320 13.67 -14.21 -46.20
C ARG A 320 13.43 -15.73 -46.09
N LYS A 321 14.44 -16.57 -46.27
CA LYS A 321 14.31 -18.03 -46.20
C LYS A 321 14.37 -18.60 -44.79
N GLU A 322 15.06 -17.95 -43.87
CA GLU A 322 15.20 -18.42 -42.48
C GLU A 322 14.01 -18.00 -41.60
N PHE A 323 13.47 -16.79 -41.80
CA PHE A 323 12.30 -16.29 -41.07
C PHE A 323 11.00 -17.06 -41.38
N ALA A 324 10.85 -17.61 -42.57
CA ALA A 324 9.70 -18.46 -42.92
C ALA A 324 9.70 -19.77 -42.11
N TYR A 325 10.86 -20.22 -41.66
CA TYR A 325 11.01 -21.46 -40.86
C TYR A 325 10.57 -21.20 -39.39
N ILE A 326 10.96 -20.09 -38.81
CA ILE A 326 10.55 -19.71 -37.43
C ILE A 326 9.05 -19.38 -37.39
N ALA A 327 8.51 -18.66 -38.35
CA ALA A 327 7.08 -18.39 -38.45
C ALA A 327 6.24 -19.66 -38.70
N THR A 328 6.76 -20.66 -39.39
CA THR A 328 6.07 -21.93 -39.57
C THR A 328 6.18 -22.86 -38.37
N SER A 329 7.26 -22.83 -37.62
CA SER A 329 7.37 -23.59 -36.36
C SER A 329 6.46 -22.99 -35.24
N THR A 330 6.32 -21.67 -35.17
CA THR A 330 5.37 -21.00 -34.28
C THR A 330 3.91 -21.12 -34.72
N LEU A 331 3.64 -21.35 -36.03
CA LEU A 331 2.27 -21.57 -36.53
C LEU A 331 1.76 -22.99 -36.33
N ASN A 332 2.60 -23.97 -35.99
CA ASN A 332 2.20 -25.36 -35.74
C ASN A 332 1.35 -25.53 -34.45
N TRP A 333 1.28 -24.52 -33.61
CA TRP A 333 0.43 -24.51 -32.39
C TRP A 333 -1.08 -24.40 -32.68
N ARG A 334 -1.53 -24.04 -33.89
CA ARG A 334 -2.96 -24.02 -34.25
C ARG A 334 -3.65 -25.39 -34.25
N LYS A 335 -2.94 -26.48 -33.93
CA LYS A 335 -3.49 -27.84 -33.80
C LYS A 335 -3.86 -28.26 -32.37
N TRP A 336 -3.85 -27.32 -31.40
CA TRP A 336 -4.28 -27.62 -30.05
C TRP A 336 -5.79 -27.80 -29.97
N LYS A 337 -6.24 -29.04 -29.88
CA LYS A 337 -7.64 -29.37 -29.56
C LYS A 337 -7.87 -29.16 -28.05
N GLN A 338 -8.78 -28.25 -27.69
CA GLN A 338 -9.38 -28.27 -26.37
C GLN A 338 -10.14 -29.58 -26.18
N THR A 339 -9.65 -30.47 -25.34
CA THR A 339 -10.41 -31.61 -24.86
C THR A 339 -11.10 -31.21 -23.57
N THR A 340 -12.42 -31.16 -23.60
CA THR A 340 -13.23 -31.05 -22.38
C THR A 340 -13.29 -32.42 -21.71
N SER A 341 -12.95 -32.48 -20.42
CA SER A 341 -13.18 -33.64 -19.56
C SER A 341 -14.71 -33.81 -19.33
N PRO A 342 -15.19 -35.05 -19.07
CA PRO A 342 -16.60 -35.29 -18.75
C PRO A 342 -17.12 -34.53 -17.51
N LEU A 343 -16.25 -33.88 -16.74
CA LEU A 343 -16.57 -33.09 -15.55
C LEU A 343 -16.57 -31.56 -15.80
N GLY A 344 -16.55 -31.12 -17.08
CA GLY A 344 -16.62 -29.69 -17.42
C GLY A 344 -15.37 -28.86 -17.13
N LYS A 345 -14.27 -29.46 -16.68
CA LYS A 345 -12.98 -28.74 -16.47
C LYS A 345 -12.20 -28.65 -17.76
N LYS A 346 -11.78 -27.45 -18.15
CA LYS A 346 -10.86 -27.25 -19.29
C LYS A 346 -9.48 -27.77 -18.92
N VAL A 347 -9.03 -28.82 -19.61
CA VAL A 347 -7.65 -29.30 -19.53
C VAL A 347 -6.88 -28.68 -20.69
N VAL A 348 -5.89 -27.85 -20.39
CA VAL A 348 -4.94 -27.36 -21.38
C VAL A 348 -3.72 -28.26 -21.32
N ARG A 349 -3.47 -29.02 -22.39
CA ARG A 349 -2.23 -29.77 -22.56
C ARG A 349 -1.27 -28.94 -23.42
N LEU A 350 -0.07 -28.78 -22.94
CA LEU A 350 1.09 -28.21 -23.64
C LEU A 350 1.64 -29.25 -24.66
#